data_3792c7864f86ad18f39c44064d5b68e0
#
_entry.id   3792c7864f86ad18f39c44064d5b68e0
#
_cell.length_a   1.000
_cell.length_b   1.000
_cell.length_c   1.000
_cell.angle_alpha   90.00
_cell.angle_beta   90.00
_cell.angle_gamma   90.00
#
_symmetry.space_group_name_H-M   'P 1'
#
loop_
_entity.id
_entity.type
_entity.pdbx_description
1 polymer ?
#
loop_
_entity_poly.entity_id
_entity_poly.type
_entity_poly.pdbx_seq_one_letter_code
_entity_poly.pdbx_strand_id
1 'polypeptide(L)'
;MFYRSLNAYLREAFGCKVYKLALSAGCTCPNRDGTIGTRGCIFCSGSGEFAASASLSIPEQLAQAKRLVAAKAGPDARYIAYFQDFTNTYASAEVLRPLFAAAIRQPEVCALSIATRPDCLPPEILSLLAELRAEKPVWVELGLQTIHASTAAYIRRGYPLSVYDEAVRALHARGISVITHQILGLPDETPEMMVETARYIGRSGAEGIKLHLLHVLAGTDLAADYAAGKFETLTLDAYITLLEACLRVLPREMVIHRLTGDGAKRDLLAPGWSGDKKRVINEIRRRFLADDLEQASDLPDSLI
;
A
#
# COMPACT_ATOMS: atom_id res chain seq x y z
N MET A 1 19.92 12.30 -0.51
CA MET A 1 18.81 11.39 -0.91
C MET A 1 17.56 12.07 -0.42
N PHE A 2 16.58 12.36 -1.27
CA PHE A 2 15.40 13.17 -0.94
C PHE A 2 14.51 12.55 0.15
N TYR A 3 14.44 11.22 0.18
CA TYR A 3 13.63 10.45 1.12
C TYR A 3 14.16 9.02 1.27
N ARG A 4 13.83 8.35 2.35
CA ARG A 4 14.18 6.94 2.60
C ARG A 4 13.33 6.02 1.74
N SER A 5 13.82 5.66 0.56
CA SER A 5 13.07 4.83 -0.38
C SER A 5 13.10 3.35 0.01
N LEU A 6 12.02 2.60 -0.34
CA LEU A 6 11.98 1.15 -0.14
C LEU A 6 13.18 0.44 -0.77
N ASN A 7 13.65 0.87 -1.96
CA ASN A 7 14.80 0.23 -2.60
C ASN A 7 16.11 0.45 -1.83
N ALA A 8 16.30 1.61 -1.22
CA ALA A 8 17.46 1.89 -0.35
C ALA A 8 17.41 1.03 0.91
N TYR A 9 16.26 1.03 1.59
CA TYR A 9 16.00 0.21 2.78
C TYR A 9 16.25 -1.29 2.51
N LEU A 10 15.72 -1.82 1.38
CA LEU A 10 15.88 -3.24 1.06
C LEU A 10 17.33 -3.63 0.78
N ARG A 11 18.11 -2.74 0.16
CA ARG A 11 19.54 -2.97 -0.06
C ARG A 11 20.32 -2.95 1.25
N GLU A 12 19.96 -2.05 2.16
CA GLU A 12 20.55 -1.98 3.50
C GLU A 12 20.22 -3.25 4.31
N ALA A 13 18.94 -3.65 4.35
CA ALA A 13 18.47 -4.76 5.16
C ALA A 13 18.87 -6.16 4.63
N PHE A 14 18.98 -6.34 3.32
CA PHE A 14 19.20 -7.66 2.68
C PHE A 14 20.48 -7.75 1.87
N GLY A 15 21.27 -6.69 1.75
CA GLY A 15 22.55 -6.66 1.01
C GLY A 15 22.42 -6.80 -0.51
N CYS A 16 21.22 -6.93 -1.05
CA CYS A 16 20.97 -7.16 -2.48
C CYS A 16 19.70 -6.44 -2.97
N LYS A 17 19.44 -6.53 -4.26
CA LYS A 17 18.21 -6.03 -4.84
C LYS A 17 17.06 -7.00 -4.57
N VAL A 18 15.96 -6.48 -4.03
CA VAL A 18 14.77 -7.26 -3.67
C VAL A 18 13.58 -6.80 -4.50
N TYR A 19 12.77 -7.76 -4.99
CA TYR A 19 11.56 -7.49 -5.76
C TYR A 19 10.33 -8.01 -5.03
N LYS A 20 9.23 -7.25 -5.06
CA LYS A 20 7.94 -7.73 -4.60
C LYS A 20 7.29 -8.61 -5.68
N LEU A 21 6.88 -9.81 -5.29
CA LEU A 21 6.13 -10.74 -6.13
C LEU A 21 4.67 -10.72 -5.67
N ALA A 22 3.79 -10.26 -6.54
CA ALA A 22 2.37 -10.17 -6.25
C ALA A 22 1.72 -11.55 -6.22
N LEU A 23 1.02 -11.85 -5.12
CA LEU A 23 0.33 -13.11 -4.85
C LEU A 23 -1.11 -12.82 -4.42
N SER A 24 -1.96 -13.84 -4.48
CA SER A 24 -3.33 -13.82 -3.98
C SER A 24 -3.56 -14.97 -3.00
N ALA A 25 -4.16 -14.67 -1.85
CA ALA A 25 -4.62 -15.68 -0.90
C ALA A 25 -6.02 -16.25 -1.26
N GLY A 26 -6.67 -15.72 -2.29
CA GLY A 26 -8.03 -16.09 -2.67
C GLY A 26 -9.11 -15.54 -1.76
N CYS A 27 -8.76 -14.61 -0.87
CA CYS A 27 -9.72 -13.96 0.04
C CYS A 27 -10.62 -12.98 -0.73
N THR A 28 -11.81 -12.72 -0.17
CA THR A 28 -12.69 -11.61 -0.57
C THR A 28 -12.47 -10.39 0.34
N CYS A 29 -13.46 -9.53 0.45
CA CYS A 29 -13.44 -8.35 1.30
C CYS A 29 -14.81 -8.17 1.98
N PRO A 30 -14.89 -7.83 3.27
CA PRO A 30 -16.16 -7.60 3.96
C PRO A 30 -17.01 -6.48 3.35
N ASN A 31 -16.39 -5.57 2.58
CA ASN A 31 -17.13 -4.57 1.79
C ASN A 31 -17.74 -5.14 0.50
N ARG A 32 -17.55 -6.43 0.17
CA ARG A 32 -18.00 -7.07 -1.06
C ARG A 32 -18.91 -8.29 -0.87
N ASP A 33 -18.76 -9.01 0.23
CA ASP A 33 -19.49 -10.26 0.47
C ASP A 33 -20.80 -10.09 1.25
N GLY A 34 -21.16 -8.85 1.57
CA GLY A 34 -22.38 -8.53 2.32
C GLY A 34 -22.16 -8.35 3.84
N THR A 35 -20.99 -8.64 4.38
CA THR A 35 -20.71 -8.47 5.82
C THR A 35 -20.80 -7.00 6.23
N ILE A 36 -20.18 -6.10 5.47
CA ILE A 36 -20.26 -4.64 5.65
C ILE A 36 -20.98 -4.00 4.47
N GLY A 37 -20.70 -4.49 3.26
CA GLY A 37 -21.27 -3.99 2.01
C GLY A 37 -21.07 -4.94 0.85
N THR A 38 -21.72 -4.68 -0.27
CA THR A 38 -21.68 -5.57 -1.46
C THR A 38 -20.90 -4.98 -2.64
N ARG A 39 -20.61 -3.67 -2.61
CA ARG A 39 -20.04 -2.92 -3.75
C ARG A 39 -18.57 -2.61 -3.62
N GLY A 40 -17.95 -2.88 -2.47
CA GLY A 40 -16.58 -2.52 -2.17
C GLY A 40 -16.36 -1.03 -1.88
N CYS A 41 -15.12 -0.63 -1.67
CA CYS A 41 -14.76 0.78 -1.64
C CYS A 41 -15.03 1.43 -2.99
N ILE A 42 -15.44 2.70 -2.99
CA ILE A 42 -15.94 3.40 -4.19
C ILE A 42 -14.95 3.41 -5.36
N PHE A 43 -13.64 3.38 -5.07
CA PHE A 43 -12.53 3.42 -6.04
C PHE A 43 -12.00 2.03 -6.41
N CYS A 44 -12.47 0.95 -5.75
CA CYS A 44 -11.85 -0.37 -5.87
C CYS A 44 -12.42 -1.17 -7.04
N SER A 45 -11.59 -1.45 -8.06
CA SER A 45 -11.95 -2.29 -9.20
C SER A 45 -11.92 -3.80 -8.90
N GLY A 46 -11.47 -4.21 -7.70
CA GLY A 46 -11.34 -5.61 -7.31
C GLY A 46 -9.88 -6.07 -7.32
N SER A 47 -9.50 -6.96 -8.24
CA SER A 47 -8.14 -7.49 -8.33
C SER A 47 -7.12 -6.44 -8.81
N GLY A 48 -5.90 -6.48 -8.26
CA GLY A 48 -4.78 -5.65 -8.73
C GLY A 48 -4.26 -6.10 -10.10
N GLU A 49 -3.66 -5.16 -10.84
CA GLU A 49 -3.17 -5.40 -12.21
C GLU A 49 -2.18 -6.59 -12.34
N PHE A 50 -1.44 -6.88 -11.29
CA PHE A 50 -0.36 -7.87 -11.32
C PHE A 50 -0.60 -9.06 -10.39
N ALA A 51 -1.81 -9.20 -9.85
CA ALA A 51 -2.09 -10.32 -8.97
C ALA A 51 -2.12 -11.64 -9.74
N ALA A 52 -1.46 -12.63 -9.16
CA ALA A 52 -1.59 -13.99 -9.66
C ALA A 52 -3.00 -14.52 -9.44
N SER A 53 -3.42 -15.47 -10.27
CA SER A 53 -4.71 -16.12 -10.07
C SER A 53 -4.73 -16.96 -8.79
N ALA A 54 -5.74 -16.76 -7.94
CA ALA A 54 -5.95 -17.56 -6.73
C ALA A 54 -6.21 -19.05 -7.00
N SER A 55 -6.49 -19.43 -8.26
CA SER A 55 -6.62 -20.82 -8.66
C SER A 55 -5.28 -21.58 -8.76
N LEU A 56 -4.16 -20.84 -8.77
CA LEU A 56 -2.81 -21.42 -8.79
C LEU A 56 -2.31 -21.65 -7.36
N SER A 57 -1.54 -22.72 -7.16
CA SER A 57 -0.80 -22.92 -5.91
C SER A 57 0.21 -21.80 -5.67
N ILE A 58 0.59 -21.54 -4.42
CA ILE A 58 1.57 -20.48 -4.09
C ILE A 58 2.91 -20.65 -4.83
N PRO A 59 3.50 -21.85 -4.97
CA PRO A 59 4.70 -22.03 -5.80
C PRO A 59 4.50 -21.63 -7.27
N GLU A 60 3.34 -21.95 -7.86
CA GLU A 60 3.02 -21.57 -9.25
C GLU A 60 2.84 -20.06 -9.38
N GLN A 61 2.14 -19.41 -8.44
CA GLN A 61 2.01 -17.94 -8.38
C GLN A 61 3.39 -17.27 -8.30
N LEU A 62 4.27 -17.75 -7.44
CA LEU A 62 5.64 -17.26 -7.31
C LEU A 62 6.43 -17.44 -8.61
N ALA A 63 6.34 -18.61 -9.25
CA ALA A 63 7.00 -18.87 -10.53
C ALA A 63 6.51 -17.92 -11.63
N GLN A 64 5.19 -17.65 -11.68
CA GLN A 64 4.61 -16.71 -12.62
C GLN A 64 5.07 -15.27 -12.35
N ALA A 65 5.02 -14.81 -11.09
CA ALA A 65 5.42 -13.46 -10.71
C ALA A 65 6.93 -13.20 -10.93
N LYS A 66 7.80 -14.22 -10.72
CA LYS A 66 9.23 -14.14 -11.03
C LYS A 66 9.50 -13.86 -12.51
N ARG A 67 8.72 -14.46 -13.43
CA ARG A 67 8.87 -14.20 -14.88
C ARG A 67 8.68 -12.73 -15.24
N LEU A 68 7.78 -12.03 -14.54
CA LEU A 68 7.52 -10.59 -14.77
C LEU A 68 8.71 -9.70 -14.40
N VAL A 69 9.58 -10.15 -13.51
CA VAL A 69 10.74 -9.38 -13.06
C VAL A 69 12.07 -9.96 -13.58
N ALA A 70 12.05 -11.09 -14.28
CA ALA A 70 13.23 -11.86 -14.71
C ALA A 70 14.24 -11.01 -15.49
N ALA A 71 13.77 -10.13 -16.39
CA ALA A 71 14.64 -9.25 -17.17
C ALA A 71 15.43 -8.22 -16.33
N LYS A 72 15.02 -7.98 -15.08
CA LYS A 72 15.64 -7.01 -14.15
C LYS A 72 16.29 -7.68 -12.94
N ALA A 73 15.96 -8.95 -12.69
CA ALA A 73 16.46 -9.73 -11.58
C ALA A 73 17.79 -10.38 -11.95
N GLY A 74 18.85 -10.11 -11.17
CA GLY A 74 20.12 -10.84 -11.29
C GLY A 74 20.04 -12.21 -10.60
N PRO A 75 21.11 -13.03 -10.68
CA PRO A 75 21.13 -14.38 -10.10
C PRO A 75 20.92 -14.40 -8.59
N ASP A 76 21.39 -13.36 -7.89
CA ASP A 76 21.28 -13.23 -6.42
C ASP A 76 20.04 -12.46 -5.96
N ALA A 77 19.07 -12.23 -6.85
CA ALA A 77 17.86 -11.49 -6.50
C ALA A 77 17.05 -12.22 -5.42
N ARG A 78 16.63 -11.45 -4.40
CA ARG A 78 15.72 -11.92 -3.36
C ARG A 78 14.32 -11.34 -3.60
N TYR A 79 13.35 -11.96 -2.97
CA TYR A 79 11.95 -11.61 -3.21
C TYR A 79 11.18 -11.39 -1.90
N ILE A 80 10.21 -10.49 -1.96
CA ILE A 80 9.16 -10.37 -0.95
C ILE A 80 7.91 -11.01 -1.54
N ALA A 81 7.37 -12.03 -0.87
CA ALA A 81 6.06 -12.58 -1.20
C ALA A 81 4.98 -11.58 -0.74
N TYR A 82 4.28 -10.96 -1.69
CA TYR A 82 3.36 -9.87 -1.42
C TYR A 82 1.91 -10.25 -1.77
N PHE A 83 1.12 -10.53 -0.75
CA PHE A 83 -0.31 -10.74 -0.87
C PHE A 83 -1.03 -9.40 -0.95
N GLN A 84 -1.55 -9.04 -2.12
CA GLN A 84 -2.06 -7.68 -2.37
C GLN A 84 -3.54 -7.58 -2.73
N ASP A 85 -4.18 -8.64 -3.20
CA ASP A 85 -5.57 -8.57 -3.67
C ASP A 85 -6.56 -8.62 -2.53
N PHE A 86 -7.57 -7.74 -2.58
CA PHE A 86 -8.65 -7.70 -1.59
C PHE A 86 -8.13 -7.58 -0.13
N THR A 87 -8.62 -8.45 0.76
CA THR A 87 -8.29 -8.44 2.20
C THR A 87 -7.67 -9.77 2.60
N ASN A 88 -6.34 -9.89 2.51
CA ASN A 88 -5.63 -11.17 2.60
C ASN A 88 -5.58 -11.80 4.00
N THR A 89 -6.20 -11.20 4.99
CA THR A 89 -6.41 -11.79 6.32
C THR A 89 -7.89 -12.10 6.60
N TYR A 90 -8.75 -11.97 5.59
CA TYR A 90 -10.19 -12.19 5.70
C TYR A 90 -10.55 -13.65 5.37
N ALA A 91 -9.98 -14.55 6.15
CA ALA A 91 -10.28 -15.98 6.18
C ALA A 91 -9.77 -16.55 7.52
N SER A 92 -10.14 -17.79 7.88
CA SER A 92 -9.61 -18.42 9.09
C SER A 92 -8.12 -18.67 9.04
N ALA A 93 -7.47 -18.70 10.21
CA ALA A 93 -6.04 -19.00 10.30
C ALA A 93 -5.68 -20.39 9.72
N GLU A 94 -6.59 -21.36 9.77
CA GLU A 94 -6.42 -22.69 9.16
C GLU A 94 -6.26 -22.63 7.65
N VAL A 95 -7.04 -21.78 6.97
CA VAL A 95 -6.99 -21.56 5.54
C VAL A 95 -5.73 -20.78 5.14
N LEU A 96 -5.37 -19.75 5.88
CA LEU A 96 -4.27 -18.84 5.54
C LEU A 96 -2.90 -19.40 5.88
N ARG A 97 -2.78 -20.18 6.95
CA ARG A 97 -1.51 -20.77 7.40
C ARG A 97 -0.73 -21.52 6.29
N PRO A 98 -1.33 -22.50 5.59
CA PRO A 98 -0.61 -23.20 4.54
C PRO A 98 -0.19 -22.29 3.39
N LEU A 99 -0.98 -21.26 3.03
CA LEU A 99 -0.67 -20.33 1.96
C LEU A 99 0.54 -19.44 2.31
N PHE A 100 0.50 -18.81 3.48
CA PHE A 100 1.58 -17.95 3.94
C PHE A 100 2.86 -18.72 4.23
N ALA A 101 2.75 -19.92 4.84
CA ALA A 101 3.88 -20.80 5.08
C ALA A 101 4.53 -21.26 3.77
N ALA A 102 3.74 -21.64 2.77
CA ALA A 102 4.26 -22.02 1.44
C ALA A 102 5.02 -20.88 0.75
N ALA A 103 4.60 -19.63 0.97
CA ALA A 103 5.28 -18.46 0.41
C ALA A 103 6.57 -18.10 1.18
N ILE A 104 6.49 -17.98 2.52
CA ILE A 104 7.61 -17.50 3.33
C ILE A 104 8.78 -18.49 3.37
N ARG A 105 8.51 -19.80 3.26
CA ARG A 105 9.53 -20.85 3.34
C ARG A 105 10.30 -21.08 2.04
N GLN A 106 9.95 -20.40 0.94
CA GLN A 106 10.77 -20.46 -0.27
C GLN A 106 12.17 -19.87 0.02
N PRO A 107 13.25 -20.53 -0.40
CA PRO A 107 14.63 -20.12 -0.07
C PRO A 107 14.95 -18.69 -0.50
N GLU A 108 14.46 -18.28 -1.68
CA GLU A 108 14.70 -16.96 -2.26
C GLU A 108 13.77 -15.88 -1.73
N VAL A 109 12.72 -16.21 -0.98
CA VAL A 109 11.85 -15.25 -0.32
C VAL A 109 12.50 -14.80 0.99
N CYS A 110 12.75 -13.50 1.12
CA CYS A 110 13.40 -12.91 2.28
C CYS A 110 12.40 -12.25 3.27
N ALA A 111 11.19 -11.96 2.84
CA ALA A 111 10.13 -11.40 3.68
C ALA A 111 8.75 -11.70 3.13
N LEU A 112 7.75 -11.62 4.01
CA LEU A 112 6.33 -11.70 3.68
C LEU A 112 5.69 -10.31 3.85
N SER A 113 4.89 -9.85 2.90
CA SER A 113 4.12 -8.61 2.97
C SER A 113 2.65 -8.93 2.69
N ILE A 114 1.73 -8.50 3.56
CA ILE A 114 0.31 -8.84 3.49
C ILE A 114 -0.53 -7.58 3.54
N ALA A 115 -1.20 -7.26 2.43
CA ALA A 115 -2.14 -6.15 2.37
C ALA A 115 -3.50 -6.58 2.92
N THR A 116 -4.03 -5.78 3.85
CA THR A 116 -5.29 -6.07 4.51
C THR A 116 -5.97 -4.81 5.04
N ARG A 117 -7.15 -5.01 5.62
CA ARG A 117 -7.92 -4.01 6.34
C ARG A 117 -7.59 -4.10 7.84
N PRO A 118 -7.53 -2.97 8.56
CA PRO A 118 -7.31 -2.97 10.01
C PRO A 118 -8.34 -3.78 10.81
N ASP A 119 -9.61 -3.79 10.36
CA ASP A 119 -10.72 -4.52 11.00
C ASP A 119 -10.75 -6.04 10.70
N CYS A 120 -9.75 -6.55 9.96
CA CYS A 120 -9.62 -7.98 9.61
C CYS A 120 -8.37 -8.61 10.23
N LEU A 121 -8.06 -8.26 11.48
CA LEU A 121 -6.92 -8.76 12.27
C LEU A 121 -7.38 -9.37 13.62
N PRO A 122 -8.24 -10.41 13.61
CA PRO A 122 -8.64 -11.06 14.85
C PRO A 122 -7.45 -11.75 15.52
N PRO A 123 -7.57 -12.14 16.83
CA PRO A 123 -6.46 -12.68 17.62
C PRO A 123 -5.75 -13.90 17.00
N GLU A 124 -6.49 -14.79 16.35
CA GLU A 124 -5.95 -15.98 15.68
C GLU A 124 -5.08 -15.63 14.46
N ILE A 125 -5.45 -14.59 13.71
CA ILE A 125 -4.64 -14.06 12.60
C ILE A 125 -3.38 -13.37 13.12
N LEU A 126 -3.52 -12.55 14.15
CA LEU A 126 -2.36 -11.92 14.80
C LEU A 126 -1.37 -12.96 15.33
N SER A 127 -1.85 -14.08 15.89
CA SER A 127 -1.02 -15.20 16.34
C SER A 127 -0.32 -15.90 15.18
N LEU A 128 -1.03 -16.17 14.08
CA LEU A 128 -0.44 -16.75 12.86
C LEU A 128 0.66 -15.85 12.30
N LEU A 129 0.44 -14.54 12.23
CA LEU A 129 1.45 -13.59 11.72
C LEU A 129 2.68 -13.55 12.63
N ALA A 130 2.51 -13.64 13.95
CA ALA A 130 3.62 -13.69 14.91
C ALA A 130 4.46 -14.98 14.76
N GLU A 131 3.82 -16.13 14.53
CA GLU A 131 4.51 -17.39 14.26
C GLU A 131 5.35 -17.29 12.97
N LEU A 132 4.77 -16.77 11.88
CA LEU A 132 5.48 -16.58 10.61
C LEU A 132 6.65 -15.57 10.73
N ARG A 133 6.46 -14.53 11.54
CA ARG A 133 7.48 -13.52 11.82
C ARG A 133 8.71 -14.12 12.52
N ALA A 134 8.54 -15.21 13.27
CA ALA A 134 9.67 -15.93 13.87
C ALA A 134 10.54 -16.66 12.82
N GLU A 135 10.01 -16.97 11.63
CA GLU A 135 10.75 -17.58 10.53
C GLU A 135 11.49 -16.53 9.68
N LYS A 136 10.81 -15.45 9.27
CA LYS A 136 11.36 -14.36 8.44
C LYS A 136 10.56 -13.07 8.71
N PRO A 137 11.09 -11.88 8.33
CA PRO A 137 10.37 -10.61 8.43
C PRO A 137 8.97 -10.68 7.82
N VAL A 138 7.96 -10.21 8.57
CA VAL A 138 6.56 -10.08 8.14
C VAL A 138 6.16 -8.61 8.24
N TRP A 139 5.59 -8.08 7.18
CA TRP A 139 5.02 -6.75 7.13
C TRP A 139 3.53 -6.83 6.85
N VAL A 140 2.75 -6.01 7.55
CA VAL A 140 1.32 -5.84 7.27
C VAL A 140 1.09 -4.47 6.66
N GLU A 141 0.43 -4.45 5.50
CA GLU A 141 0.09 -3.23 4.79
C GLU A 141 -1.37 -2.89 5.05
N LEU A 142 -1.61 -1.81 5.82
CA LEU A 142 -2.95 -1.40 6.25
C LEU A 142 -3.54 -0.33 5.35
N GLY A 143 -4.75 -0.57 4.86
CA GLY A 143 -5.49 0.37 4.04
C GLY A 143 -6.22 1.43 4.86
N LEU A 144 -5.56 2.50 5.30
CA LEU A 144 -6.18 3.63 6.02
C LEU A 144 -6.87 4.60 5.07
N GLN A 145 -6.20 4.98 4.01
CA GLN A 145 -6.55 5.90 2.93
C GLN A 145 -6.63 7.37 3.36
N THR A 146 -7.36 7.70 4.41
CA THR A 146 -7.55 9.02 5.01
C THR A 146 -7.92 8.90 6.48
N ILE A 147 -7.65 9.96 7.29
CA ILE A 147 -8.13 10.07 8.67
C ILE A 147 -9.49 10.76 8.76
N HIS A 148 -9.93 11.47 7.72
CA HIS A 148 -11.14 12.30 7.75
C HIS A 148 -12.40 11.44 7.65
N ALA A 149 -13.27 11.54 8.65
CA ALA A 149 -14.44 10.68 8.79
C ALA A 149 -15.44 10.82 7.64
N SER A 150 -15.66 12.05 7.13
CA SER A 150 -16.55 12.31 6.00
C SER A 150 -16.07 11.62 4.72
N THR A 151 -14.77 11.79 4.41
CA THR A 151 -14.12 11.13 3.25
C THR A 151 -14.11 9.62 3.42
N ALA A 152 -13.79 9.13 4.62
CA ALA A 152 -13.81 7.69 4.94
C ALA A 152 -15.20 7.06 4.71
N ALA A 153 -16.27 7.79 5.06
CA ALA A 153 -17.65 7.38 4.78
C ALA A 153 -17.94 7.39 3.27
N TYR A 154 -17.57 8.47 2.57
CA TYR A 154 -17.75 8.59 1.12
C TYR A 154 -17.05 7.45 0.35
N ILE A 155 -15.80 7.13 0.70
CA ILE A 155 -15.07 6.04 0.06
C ILE A 155 -15.50 4.65 0.55
N ARG A 156 -16.45 4.55 1.46
CA ARG A 156 -16.95 3.30 2.05
C ARG A 156 -15.83 2.50 2.73
N ARG A 157 -14.97 3.15 3.48
CA ARG A 157 -13.91 2.45 4.23
C ARG A 157 -14.48 1.42 5.20
N GLY A 158 -15.60 1.73 5.88
CA GLY A 158 -16.40 0.79 6.66
C GLY A 158 -15.90 0.52 8.08
N TYR A 159 -14.89 1.24 8.57
CA TYR A 159 -14.41 1.18 9.96
C TYR A 159 -13.95 2.58 10.43
N PRO A 160 -14.05 2.89 11.74
CA PRO A 160 -13.57 4.15 12.31
C PRO A 160 -12.04 4.18 12.44
N LEU A 161 -11.48 5.39 12.63
CA LEU A 161 -10.02 5.58 12.74
C LEU A 161 -9.40 4.80 13.89
N SER A 162 -10.12 4.68 15.04
CA SER A 162 -9.65 3.94 16.22
C SER A 162 -9.27 2.49 15.92
N VAL A 163 -9.95 1.84 14.96
CA VAL A 163 -9.64 0.46 14.54
C VAL A 163 -8.27 0.38 13.86
N TYR A 164 -7.87 1.42 13.12
CA TYR A 164 -6.52 1.51 12.58
C TYR A 164 -5.48 1.62 13.71
N ASP A 165 -5.71 2.49 14.69
CA ASP A 165 -4.79 2.66 15.83
C ASP A 165 -4.64 1.39 16.64
N GLU A 166 -5.75 0.67 16.88
CA GLU A 166 -5.75 -0.63 17.56
C GLU A 166 -4.96 -1.69 16.77
N ALA A 167 -5.14 -1.74 15.45
CA ALA A 167 -4.43 -2.66 14.57
C ALA A 167 -2.91 -2.40 14.59
N VAL A 168 -2.47 -1.14 14.52
CA VAL A 168 -1.05 -0.76 14.60
C VAL A 168 -0.47 -1.23 15.94
N ARG A 169 -1.12 -0.90 17.06
CA ARG A 169 -0.67 -1.34 18.39
C ARG A 169 -0.60 -2.88 18.52
N ALA A 170 -1.60 -3.59 18.01
CA ALA A 170 -1.68 -5.04 18.08
C ALA A 170 -0.57 -5.73 17.26
N LEU A 171 -0.22 -5.18 16.10
CA LEU A 171 0.88 -5.65 15.25
C LEU A 171 2.24 -5.37 15.90
N HIS A 172 2.46 -4.15 16.40
CA HIS A 172 3.70 -3.78 17.08
C HIS A 172 3.95 -4.60 18.35
N ALA A 173 2.91 -4.92 19.13
CA ALA A 173 3.02 -5.80 20.29
C ALA A 173 3.54 -7.22 19.93
N ARG A 174 3.56 -7.56 18.63
CA ARG A 174 4.07 -8.83 18.09
C ARG A 174 5.33 -8.66 17.24
N GLY A 175 5.93 -7.45 17.23
CA GLY A 175 7.12 -7.12 16.45
C GLY A 175 6.90 -7.16 14.94
N ILE A 176 5.67 -6.93 14.49
CA ILE A 176 5.29 -6.92 13.07
C ILE A 176 5.28 -5.48 12.58
N SER A 177 6.05 -5.19 11.53
CA SER A 177 6.12 -3.86 10.93
C SER A 177 4.86 -3.53 10.16
N VAL A 178 4.44 -2.26 10.25
CA VAL A 178 3.24 -1.73 9.60
C VAL A 178 3.60 -0.78 8.46
N ILE A 179 3.00 -0.99 7.30
CA ILE A 179 3.04 -0.07 6.17
C ILE A 179 1.63 0.47 5.94
N THR A 180 1.47 1.78 5.96
CA THR A 180 0.14 2.39 5.80
C THR A 180 -0.07 2.88 4.38
N HIS A 181 -1.27 2.62 3.84
CA HIS A 181 -1.70 3.14 2.55
C HIS A 181 -2.51 4.42 2.76
N GLN A 182 -2.07 5.51 2.11
CA GLN A 182 -2.80 6.75 1.97
C GLN A 182 -3.13 7.00 0.50
N ILE A 183 -4.30 7.54 0.20
CA ILE A 183 -4.68 7.99 -1.14
C ILE A 183 -4.70 9.52 -1.16
N LEU A 184 -3.97 10.10 -2.10
CA LEU A 184 -3.92 11.53 -2.39
C LEU A 184 -4.87 11.88 -3.54
N GLY A 185 -5.65 12.94 -3.38
CA GLY A 185 -6.63 13.40 -4.35
C GLY A 185 -8.03 12.81 -4.15
N LEU A 186 -8.36 12.34 -2.94
CA LEU A 186 -9.73 11.93 -2.61
C LEU A 186 -10.67 13.13 -2.73
N PRO A 187 -11.91 12.93 -3.25
CA PRO A 187 -12.89 14.00 -3.36
C PRO A 187 -13.14 14.70 -2.02
N ASP A 188 -13.36 16.02 -2.08
CA ASP A 188 -13.62 16.91 -0.94
C ASP A 188 -12.46 17.04 0.08
N GLU A 189 -11.27 16.48 -0.20
CA GLU A 189 -10.07 16.72 0.61
C GLU A 189 -9.25 17.89 0.05
N THR A 190 -8.91 18.84 0.93
CA THR A 190 -7.93 19.87 0.61
C THR A 190 -6.50 19.33 0.71
N PRO A 191 -5.49 20.00 0.12
CA PRO A 191 -4.09 19.63 0.31
C PRO A 191 -3.69 19.51 1.78
N GLU A 192 -4.16 20.42 2.63
CA GLU A 192 -3.87 20.45 4.08
C GLU A 192 -4.42 19.19 4.76
N MET A 193 -5.63 18.76 4.43
CA MET A 193 -6.25 17.54 4.95
C MET A 193 -5.42 16.29 4.58
N MET A 194 -4.92 16.22 3.35
CA MET A 194 -4.08 15.10 2.90
C MET A 194 -2.72 15.09 3.61
N VAL A 195 -2.12 16.26 3.84
CA VAL A 195 -0.87 16.41 4.62
C VAL A 195 -1.11 16.06 6.09
N GLU A 196 -2.26 16.42 6.66
CA GLU A 196 -2.64 16.05 8.02
C GLU A 196 -2.73 14.52 8.17
N THR A 197 -3.30 13.83 7.17
CA THR A 197 -3.31 12.35 7.12
C THR A 197 -1.88 11.79 7.10
N ALA A 198 -0.97 12.34 6.28
CA ALA A 198 0.42 11.91 6.25
C ALA A 198 1.11 12.12 7.62
N ARG A 199 0.92 13.29 8.23
CA ARG A 199 1.45 13.61 9.58
C ARG A 199 0.91 12.65 10.64
N TYR A 200 -0.37 12.31 10.59
CA TYR A 200 -0.99 11.33 11.49
C TYR A 200 -0.33 9.95 11.35
N ILE A 201 -0.16 9.48 10.10
CA ILE A 201 0.51 8.21 9.82
C ILE A 201 1.96 8.25 10.35
N GLY A 202 2.68 9.35 10.15
CA GLY A 202 4.04 9.55 10.68
C GLY A 202 4.11 9.40 12.21
N ARG A 203 3.07 9.81 12.92
CA ARG A 203 2.98 9.72 14.40
C ARG A 203 2.42 8.39 14.91
N SER A 204 1.80 7.58 14.06
CA SER A 204 1.19 6.30 14.46
C SER A 204 2.21 5.21 14.82
N GLY A 205 3.48 5.42 14.49
CA GLY A 205 4.55 4.44 14.63
C GLY A 205 4.71 3.51 13.43
N ALA A 206 3.93 3.66 12.37
CA ALA A 206 4.10 2.85 11.16
C ALA A 206 5.51 3.05 10.58
N GLU A 207 6.19 1.94 10.22
CA GLU A 207 7.54 1.96 9.67
C GLU A 207 7.60 2.36 8.20
N GLY A 208 6.47 2.33 7.51
CA GLY A 208 6.43 2.70 6.10
C GLY A 208 5.09 3.25 5.63
N ILE A 209 5.14 3.94 4.52
CA ILE A 209 3.96 4.53 3.88
C ILE A 209 3.95 4.30 2.37
N LYS A 210 2.76 4.12 1.81
CA LYS A 210 2.49 4.22 0.38
C LYS A 210 1.61 5.43 0.12
N LEU A 211 2.14 6.43 -0.57
CA LEU A 211 1.39 7.57 -1.06
C LEU A 211 0.84 7.23 -2.46
N HIS A 212 -0.43 6.86 -2.51
CA HIS A 212 -1.12 6.51 -3.75
C HIS A 212 -1.77 7.75 -4.35
N LEU A 213 -1.66 7.90 -5.68
CA LEU A 213 -2.54 8.79 -6.42
C LEU A 213 -3.92 8.15 -6.56
N LEU A 214 -4.98 8.91 -6.35
CA LEU A 214 -6.33 8.47 -6.70
C LEU A 214 -6.41 8.21 -8.20
N HIS A 215 -6.81 6.99 -8.57
CA HIS A 215 -7.14 6.62 -9.94
C HIS A 215 -8.64 6.43 -10.08
N VAL A 216 -9.23 7.05 -11.09
CA VAL A 216 -10.59 6.78 -11.52
C VAL A 216 -10.52 5.64 -12.52
N LEU A 217 -11.01 4.47 -12.14
CA LEU A 217 -10.97 3.27 -12.96
C LEU A 217 -12.37 2.92 -13.49
N ALA A 218 -12.44 2.49 -14.73
CA ALA A 218 -13.70 2.05 -15.33
C ALA A 218 -14.37 0.94 -14.49
N GLY A 219 -15.70 0.96 -14.45
CA GLY A 219 -16.48 -0.02 -13.70
C GLY A 219 -16.55 0.19 -12.19
N THR A 220 -15.95 1.27 -11.67
CA THR A 220 -16.06 1.66 -10.25
C THR A 220 -17.18 2.69 -10.05
N ASP A 221 -17.72 2.76 -8.83
CA ASP A 221 -18.73 3.80 -8.51
C ASP A 221 -18.11 5.21 -8.54
N LEU A 222 -16.81 5.32 -8.24
CA LEU A 222 -16.06 6.56 -8.36
C LEU A 222 -16.04 7.07 -9.82
N ALA A 223 -15.99 6.16 -10.81
CA ALA A 223 -16.06 6.53 -12.21
C ALA A 223 -17.41 7.17 -12.58
N ALA A 224 -18.51 6.68 -11.99
CA ALA A 224 -19.83 7.28 -12.18
C ALA A 224 -19.90 8.69 -11.57
N ASP A 225 -19.35 8.89 -10.39
CA ASP A 225 -19.30 10.20 -9.73
C ASP A 225 -18.40 11.19 -10.51
N TYR A 226 -17.26 10.71 -11.05
CA TYR A 226 -16.40 11.52 -11.92
C TYR A 226 -17.09 11.91 -13.22
N ALA A 227 -17.78 10.98 -13.88
CA ALA A 227 -18.54 11.25 -15.11
C ALA A 227 -19.69 12.23 -14.88
N ALA A 228 -20.26 12.26 -13.67
CA ALA A 228 -21.26 13.23 -13.24
C ALA A 228 -20.68 14.60 -12.85
N GLY A 229 -19.38 14.81 -12.97
CA GLY A 229 -18.69 16.07 -12.64
C GLY A 229 -18.68 16.43 -11.15
N LYS A 230 -18.80 15.44 -10.24
CA LYS A 230 -18.85 15.70 -8.80
C LYS A 230 -17.50 16.12 -8.22
N PHE A 231 -16.40 15.78 -8.86
CA PHE A 231 -15.05 16.14 -8.45
C PHE A 231 -14.09 16.17 -9.65
N GLU A 232 -12.94 16.78 -9.47
CA GLU A 232 -11.83 16.79 -10.42
C GLU A 232 -10.64 16.01 -9.86
N THR A 233 -9.83 15.42 -10.75
CA THR A 233 -8.58 14.78 -10.35
C THR A 233 -7.43 15.79 -10.29
N LEU A 234 -6.41 15.52 -9.46
CA LEU A 234 -5.22 16.37 -9.36
C LEU A 234 -4.49 16.47 -10.69
N THR A 235 -3.98 17.66 -11.00
CA THR A 235 -2.97 17.85 -12.04
C THR A 235 -1.65 17.22 -11.61
N LEU A 236 -0.75 16.94 -12.54
CA LEU A 236 0.58 16.39 -12.20
C LEU A 236 1.36 17.34 -11.28
N ASP A 237 1.30 18.65 -11.54
CA ASP A 237 1.98 19.66 -10.75
C ASP A 237 1.44 19.72 -9.32
N ALA A 238 0.11 19.81 -9.14
CA ALA A 238 -0.53 19.79 -7.83
C ALA A 238 -0.20 18.49 -7.05
N TYR A 239 -0.16 17.34 -7.75
CA TYR A 239 0.20 16.08 -7.14
C TYR A 239 1.65 16.06 -6.63
N ILE A 240 2.61 16.59 -7.40
CA ILE A 240 4.02 16.64 -6.99
C ILE A 240 4.20 17.58 -5.80
N THR A 241 3.60 18.77 -5.84
CA THR A 241 3.61 19.71 -4.71
C THR A 241 3.04 19.08 -3.44
N LEU A 242 1.95 18.32 -3.57
CA LEU A 242 1.36 17.60 -2.43
C LEU A 242 2.27 16.48 -1.90
N LEU A 243 2.94 15.72 -2.80
CA LEU A 243 3.93 14.71 -2.40
C LEU A 243 5.07 15.33 -1.58
N GLU A 244 5.59 16.49 -2.01
CA GLU A 244 6.64 17.22 -1.28
C GLU A 244 6.15 17.61 0.12
N ALA A 245 4.97 18.21 0.21
CA ALA A 245 4.38 18.58 1.49
C ALA A 245 4.18 17.37 2.43
N CYS A 246 3.72 16.23 1.89
CA CYS A 246 3.61 14.99 2.66
C CYS A 246 4.98 14.49 3.14
N LEU A 247 6.00 14.47 2.27
CA LEU A 247 7.33 13.98 2.64
C LEU A 247 8.01 14.84 3.71
N ARG A 248 7.82 16.15 3.68
CA ARG A 248 8.37 17.08 4.68
C ARG A 248 7.84 16.84 6.11
N VAL A 249 6.65 16.26 6.25
CA VAL A 249 6.01 15.97 7.55
C VAL A 249 6.12 14.50 7.98
N LEU A 250 6.78 13.63 7.21
CA LEU A 250 6.99 12.23 7.54
C LEU A 250 8.34 12.03 8.24
N PRO A 251 8.43 11.22 9.32
CA PRO A 251 9.69 10.94 10.01
C PRO A 251 10.79 10.46 9.07
N ARG A 252 12.04 10.83 9.35
CA ARG A 252 13.21 10.52 8.51
C ARG A 252 13.43 9.02 8.34
N GLU A 253 13.16 8.25 9.37
CA GLU A 253 13.29 6.79 9.38
C GLU A 253 12.13 6.06 8.68
N MET A 254 11.00 6.74 8.43
CA MET A 254 9.88 6.12 7.74
C MET A 254 10.21 5.79 6.28
N VAL A 255 9.99 4.54 5.90
CA VAL A 255 10.29 4.06 4.55
C VAL A 255 9.16 4.43 3.58
N ILE A 256 9.49 5.12 2.50
CA ILE A 256 8.55 5.46 1.45
C ILE A 256 8.48 4.31 0.44
N HIS A 257 7.41 3.52 0.52
CA HIS A 257 7.22 2.33 -0.32
C HIS A 257 6.76 2.67 -1.73
N ARG A 258 6.03 3.79 -1.89
CA ARG A 258 5.45 4.19 -3.16
C ARG A 258 5.10 5.68 -3.17
N LEU A 259 5.34 6.33 -4.33
CA LEU A 259 4.99 7.73 -4.59
C LEU A 259 3.94 7.91 -5.70
N THR A 260 3.30 6.85 -6.19
CA THR A 260 2.29 6.92 -7.25
C THR A 260 1.43 5.65 -7.23
N GLY A 261 0.28 5.68 -7.87
CA GLY A 261 -0.58 4.50 -8.05
C GLY A 261 -0.09 3.58 -9.18
N ASP A 262 -0.62 2.35 -9.21
CA ASP A 262 -0.54 1.42 -10.33
C ASP A 262 -1.97 0.99 -10.68
N GLY A 263 -2.67 1.79 -11.48
CA GLY A 263 -3.94 1.40 -12.09
C GLY A 263 -3.72 0.67 -13.41
N ALA A 264 -4.56 -0.30 -13.73
CA ALA A 264 -4.53 -0.95 -15.04
C ALA A 264 -4.79 0.10 -16.12
N LYS A 265 -3.82 0.30 -17.02
CA LYS A 265 -3.90 1.36 -18.06
C LYS A 265 -5.15 1.26 -18.93
N ARG A 266 -5.62 0.04 -19.21
CA ARG A 266 -6.83 -0.21 -20.01
C ARG A 266 -8.10 0.32 -19.35
N ASP A 267 -8.10 0.39 -18.00
CA ASP A 267 -9.26 0.76 -17.20
C ASP A 267 -9.15 2.19 -16.64
N LEU A 268 -8.00 2.87 -16.86
CA LEU A 268 -7.73 4.21 -16.33
C LEU A 268 -8.50 5.28 -17.10
N LEU A 269 -9.45 5.94 -16.44
CA LEU A 269 -10.21 7.08 -16.95
C LEU A 269 -9.55 8.42 -16.60
N ALA A 270 -9.09 8.58 -15.34
CA ALA A 270 -8.43 9.80 -14.85
C ALA A 270 -7.52 9.51 -13.64
N PRO A 271 -6.50 10.35 -13.41
CA PRO A 271 -6.00 11.37 -14.33
C PRO A 271 -5.18 10.77 -15.47
N GLY A 272 -5.40 11.18 -16.70
CA GLY A 272 -4.75 10.61 -17.90
C GLY A 272 -3.22 10.67 -17.87
N TRP A 273 -2.63 11.69 -17.23
CA TRP A 273 -1.17 11.84 -17.15
C TRP A 273 -0.50 10.70 -16.34
N SER A 274 -1.21 10.04 -15.44
CA SER A 274 -0.67 8.95 -14.60
C SER A 274 -0.41 7.66 -15.38
N GLY A 275 -0.97 7.51 -16.58
CA GLY A 275 -0.73 6.38 -17.48
C GLY A 275 0.71 6.27 -18.00
N ASP A 276 1.50 7.37 -17.98
CA ASP A 276 2.95 7.36 -18.30
C ASP A 276 3.80 7.39 -17.03
N LYS A 277 3.88 6.26 -16.35
CA LYS A 277 4.60 6.12 -15.08
C LYS A 277 6.07 6.55 -15.16
N LYS A 278 6.75 6.30 -16.30
CA LYS A 278 8.16 6.68 -16.47
C LYS A 278 8.31 8.20 -16.47
N ARG A 279 7.47 8.91 -17.22
CA ARG A 279 7.41 10.37 -17.25
C ARG A 279 7.12 10.94 -15.88
N VAL A 280 6.10 10.40 -15.18
CA VAL A 280 5.71 10.86 -13.84
C VAL A 280 6.86 10.73 -12.84
N ILE A 281 7.53 9.57 -12.77
CA ILE A 281 8.67 9.37 -11.85
C ILE A 281 9.85 10.29 -12.19
N ASN A 282 10.13 10.53 -13.47
CA ASN A 282 11.19 11.46 -13.87
C ASN A 282 10.84 12.90 -13.46
N GLU A 283 9.58 13.32 -13.64
CA GLU A 283 9.13 14.66 -13.25
C GLU A 283 9.16 14.85 -11.73
N ILE A 284 8.71 13.87 -10.95
CA ILE A 284 8.83 13.87 -9.49
C ILE A 284 10.30 14.08 -9.07
N ARG A 285 11.22 13.32 -9.65
CA ARG A 285 12.66 13.44 -9.33
C ARG A 285 13.22 14.81 -9.70
N ARG A 286 12.83 15.34 -10.84
CA ARG A 286 13.27 16.67 -11.31
C ARG A 286 12.85 17.76 -10.33
N ARG A 287 11.57 17.72 -9.89
CA ARG A 287 11.03 18.70 -8.94
C ARG A 287 11.68 18.55 -7.56
N PHE A 288 11.80 17.34 -7.03
CA PHE A 288 12.47 17.08 -5.75
C PHE A 288 13.92 17.59 -5.71
N LEU A 289 14.61 17.52 -6.86
CA LEU A 289 15.95 18.08 -6.99
C LEU A 289 15.93 19.61 -7.04
N ALA A 290 15.00 20.19 -7.79
CA ALA A 290 14.90 21.65 -7.95
C ALA A 290 14.50 22.36 -6.65
N ASP A 291 13.63 21.72 -5.87
CA ASP A 291 13.07 22.28 -4.64
C ASP A 291 13.85 21.84 -3.38
N ASP A 292 15.02 21.20 -3.58
CA ASP A 292 15.90 20.68 -2.52
C ASP A 292 15.13 19.92 -1.43
N LEU A 293 14.28 18.99 -1.87
CA LEU A 293 13.40 18.25 -0.96
C LEU A 293 14.18 17.43 0.04
N GLU A 294 13.86 17.57 1.31
CA GLU A 294 14.32 16.72 2.39
C GLU A 294 13.13 16.17 3.20
N GLN A 295 13.09 14.84 3.37
CA GLN A 295 12.10 14.19 4.24
C GLN A 295 12.28 14.66 5.69
N ALA A 296 11.17 14.91 6.39
CA ALA A 296 11.12 15.41 7.76
C ALA A 296 11.53 16.87 7.96
N SER A 297 11.77 17.67 6.89
CA SER A 297 12.22 19.06 7.02
C SER A 297 11.24 19.99 7.78
N ASP A 298 9.96 19.63 7.85
CA ASP A 298 8.93 20.40 8.56
C ASP A 298 8.57 19.77 9.92
N LEU A 299 9.34 18.80 10.39
CA LEU A 299 9.21 18.25 11.74
C LEU A 299 10.11 19.02 12.71
N PRO A 300 9.67 19.23 13.98
CA PRO A 300 10.55 19.76 15.01
C PRO A 300 11.66 18.76 15.34
N ASP A 301 12.86 19.27 15.70
CA ASP A 301 14.07 18.47 16.02
C ASP A 301 13.81 17.35 17.04
N SER A 302 12.81 17.52 17.90
CA SER A 302 12.43 16.51 18.90
C SER A 302 11.69 15.28 18.30
N LEU A 303 11.35 15.32 17.00
CA LEU A 303 10.64 14.26 16.26
C LEU A 303 11.43 13.78 15.02
N ILE A 304 12.66 14.24 14.86
CA ILE A 304 13.59 13.85 13.79
C ILE A 304 14.48 12.72 14.23
#